data_bbd0e64757cb776d4f2dddcc16cc5368
#
_entry.id   bbd0e64757cb776d4f2dddcc16cc5368
#
_cell.length_a   1.000
_cell.length_b   1.000
_cell.length_c   1.000
_cell.angle_alpha   90.00
_cell.angle_beta   90.00
_cell.angle_gamma   90.00
#
_symmetry.space_group_name_H-M   'P 1'
#
loop_
_entity.id
_entity.type
_entity.pdbx_description
1 polymer ?
#
loop_
_entity_poly.entity_id
_entity_poly.type
_entity_poly.pdbx_seq_one_letter_code
_entity_poly.pdbx_strand_id
1 'polypeptide(L)'
;IAAYATAWQTCCSALKPITMSGLPDFLRSHTYPVLPAGISAAVLAAIAAFVVGLILMRLSGIAASISTLAALFILNVVYSNWDKVTMGTASIVGLPTYVTPWIAFAVAGLAMVIAYIFQKSSWGLALRATREDEVAARASGISVYWMRLAAFTLSGLVMGMAGVLHAHFLGTISVDTFFRRLTFITLTMLVVGGMRSLSGAVLGVVVISFVTDILRRMESGVSVSAQE
;
A
#
# COMPACT_ATOMS: atom_id res chain seq x y z
N ILE A 1 -1.45 6.72 -2.23
CA ILE A 1 -0.44 7.79 -2.35
C ILE A 1 0.63 7.42 -3.37
N ALA A 2 1.45 6.37 -3.16
CA ALA A 2 2.56 6.03 -4.06
C ALA A 2 2.12 5.75 -5.50
N ALA A 3 1.01 5.04 -5.71
CA ALA A 3 0.47 4.77 -7.03
C ALA A 3 0.14 6.05 -7.82
N TYR A 4 -0.48 7.04 -7.17
CA TYR A 4 -0.74 8.34 -7.76
C TYR A 4 0.53 9.15 -7.97
N ALA A 5 1.47 9.13 -7.01
CA ALA A 5 2.73 9.83 -7.12
C ALA A 5 3.58 9.33 -8.31
N THR A 6 3.58 8.02 -8.58
CA THR A 6 4.22 7.49 -9.80
C THR A 6 3.45 7.84 -11.05
N ALA A 7 2.12 7.81 -11.02
CA ALA A 7 1.29 8.21 -12.16
C ALA A 7 1.58 9.65 -12.57
N TRP A 8 1.70 10.57 -11.62
CA TRP A 8 2.06 11.97 -11.89
C TRP A 8 3.43 12.13 -12.53
N GLN A 9 4.37 11.23 -12.26
CA GLN A 9 5.73 11.28 -12.81
C GLN A 9 5.85 10.56 -14.15
N THR A 10 5.15 9.45 -14.35
CA THR A 10 5.35 8.54 -15.50
C THR A 10 4.24 8.58 -16.54
N CYS A 11 3.07 9.16 -16.25
CA CYS A 11 1.96 9.23 -17.19
C CYS A 11 2.27 10.13 -18.40
N CYS A 12 1.51 9.89 -19.45
CA CYS A 12 1.57 10.48 -20.77
C CYS A 12 1.78 12.01 -20.77
N SER A 13 2.87 12.48 -21.34
CA SER A 13 3.20 13.91 -21.44
C SER A 13 2.13 14.73 -22.17
N ALA A 14 1.42 14.14 -23.12
CA ALA A 14 0.39 14.81 -23.92
C ALA A 14 -0.94 15.05 -23.15
N LEU A 15 -1.32 14.16 -22.24
CA LEU A 15 -2.59 14.23 -21.51
C LEU A 15 -2.48 14.95 -20.15
N LYS A 16 -1.29 14.95 -19.52
CA LYS A 16 -1.04 15.62 -18.23
C LYS A 16 -1.53 17.09 -18.18
N PRO A 17 -1.25 17.95 -19.17
CA PRO A 17 -1.66 19.34 -19.11
C PRO A 17 -3.16 19.56 -19.13
N ILE A 18 -3.91 18.63 -19.74
CA ILE A 18 -5.36 18.72 -19.93
C ILE A 18 -6.10 18.14 -18.71
N THR A 19 -5.64 16.98 -18.22
CA THR A 19 -6.36 16.22 -17.21
C THR A 19 -5.95 16.55 -15.76
N MET A 20 -4.71 17.04 -15.56
CA MET A 20 -4.13 17.30 -14.26
C MET A 20 -3.61 18.73 -14.12
N SER A 21 -4.50 19.71 -14.31
CA SER A 21 -4.13 21.13 -14.29
C SER A 21 -3.59 21.65 -12.96
N GLY A 22 -3.81 20.94 -11.87
CA GLY A 22 -3.36 21.30 -10.51
C GLY A 22 -1.96 20.82 -10.14
N LEU A 23 -1.25 20.12 -11.05
CA LEU A 23 0.12 19.67 -10.80
C LEU A 23 1.15 20.81 -10.97
N PRO A 24 2.23 20.84 -10.16
CA PRO A 24 3.34 21.78 -10.36
C PRO A 24 3.96 21.64 -11.75
N ASP A 25 4.40 22.75 -12.36
CA ASP A 25 4.92 22.81 -13.73
C ASP A 25 6.09 21.86 -13.99
N PHE A 26 6.93 21.64 -13.00
CA PHE A 26 8.04 20.69 -13.02
C PHE A 26 7.62 19.22 -13.22
N LEU A 27 6.48 18.79 -12.62
CA LEU A 27 5.91 17.45 -12.81
C LEU A 27 5.06 17.35 -14.08
N ARG A 28 4.57 18.47 -14.55
CA ARG A 28 3.71 18.59 -15.73
C ARG A 28 4.50 18.52 -17.03
N SER A 29 5.69 19.11 -17.07
CA SER A 29 6.51 19.26 -18.29
C SER A 29 7.47 18.08 -18.53
N HIS A 30 7.80 17.30 -17.50
CA HIS A 30 8.79 16.22 -17.63
C HIS A 30 8.18 14.85 -17.30
N THR A 31 8.59 13.85 -18.08
CA THR A 31 8.36 12.43 -17.77
C THR A 31 9.66 11.84 -17.24
N TYR A 32 9.60 11.28 -16.04
CA TYR A 32 10.77 10.68 -15.41
C TYR A 32 10.87 9.20 -15.76
N PRO A 33 12.11 8.66 -15.84
CA PRO A 33 12.31 7.22 -15.93
C PRO A 33 11.65 6.52 -14.76
N VAL A 34 11.14 5.33 -15.01
CA VAL A 34 10.27 4.58 -14.08
C VAL A 34 10.95 4.22 -12.77
N LEU A 35 12.24 3.84 -12.80
CA LEU A 35 12.97 3.46 -11.59
C LEU A 35 13.08 4.60 -10.57
N PRO A 36 13.60 5.80 -10.93
CA PRO A 36 13.64 6.92 -9.98
C PRO A 36 12.25 7.41 -9.57
N ALA A 37 11.27 7.36 -10.50
CA ALA A 37 9.89 7.70 -10.19
C ALA A 37 9.27 6.73 -9.16
N GLY A 38 9.53 5.45 -9.28
CA GLY A 38 9.07 4.44 -8.33
C GLY A 38 9.70 4.61 -6.93
N ILE A 39 11.01 4.86 -6.88
CA ILE A 39 11.71 5.08 -5.60
C ILE A 39 11.20 6.36 -4.93
N SER A 40 11.11 7.47 -5.68
CA SER A 40 10.61 8.74 -5.14
C SER A 40 9.18 8.63 -4.61
N ALA A 41 8.31 7.90 -5.30
CA ALA A 41 6.93 7.67 -4.87
C ALA A 41 6.85 6.76 -3.63
N ALA A 42 7.70 5.75 -3.51
CA ALA A 42 7.77 4.93 -2.30
C ALA A 42 8.27 5.74 -1.10
N VAL A 43 9.26 6.63 -1.31
CA VAL A 43 9.74 7.55 -0.27
C VAL A 43 8.64 8.55 0.13
N LEU A 44 7.90 9.11 -0.83
CA LEU A 44 6.76 9.99 -0.54
C LEU A 44 5.68 9.28 0.26
N ALA A 45 5.41 7.99 -0.04
CA ALA A 45 4.48 7.20 0.77
C ALA A 45 5.00 6.97 2.19
N ALA A 46 6.31 6.74 2.37
CA ALA A 46 6.92 6.62 3.69
C ALA A 46 6.83 7.93 4.48
N ILE A 47 7.08 9.08 3.84
CA ILE A 47 6.94 10.41 4.46
C ILE A 47 5.48 10.66 4.86
N ALA A 48 4.52 10.35 3.98
CA ALA A 48 3.11 10.47 4.31
C ALA A 48 2.71 9.55 5.48
N ALA A 49 3.18 8.30 5.48
CA ALA A 49 2.99 7.38 6.59
C ALA A 49 3.62 7.91 7.89
N PHE A 50 4.81 8.51 7.83
CA PHE A 50 5.45 9.14 8.98
C PHE A 50 4.59 10.27 9.55
N VAL A 51 4.14 11.21 8.70
CA VAL A 51 3.31 12.35 9.11
C VAL A 51 1.99 11.89 9.74
N VAL A 52 1.28 10.97 9.09
CA VAL A 52 0.04 10.39 9.62
C VAL A 52 0.32 9.60 10.89
N GLY A 53 1.42 8.84 10.92
CA GLY A 53 1.87 8.06 12.06
C GLY A 53 2.19 8.90 13.29
N LEU A 54 2.71 10.13 13.16
CA LEU A 54 2.94 11.05 14.27
C LEU A 54 1.68 11.30 15.11
N ILE A 55 0.53 11.30 14.47
CA ILE A 55 -0.76 11.49 15.14
C ILE A 55 -1.33 10.15 15.61
N LEU A 56 -1.36 9.14 14.73
CA LEU A 56 -2.00 7.85 14.99
C LEU A 56 -1.29 7.04 16.07
N MET A 57 0.05 7.07 16.11
CA MET A 57 0.82 6.27 17.07
C MET A 57 0.78 6.81 18.50
N ARG A 58 0.16 7.95 18.73
CA ARG A 58 -0.15 8.46 20.09
C ARG A 58 -1.33 7.72 20.73
N LEU A 59 -2.17 7.09 19.90
CA LEU A 59 -3.33 6.32 20.34
C LEU A 59 -2.93 4.87 20.56
N SER A 60 -3.59 4.20 21.49
CA SER A 60 -3.36 2.79 21.80
C SER A 60 -4.66 1.98 21.74
N GLY A 61 -4.52 0.66 21.57
CA GLY A 61 -5.65 -0.27 21.57
C GLY A 61 -6.69 0.00 20.46
N ILE A 62 -7.96 -0.08 20.81
CA ILE A 62 -9.09 0.04 19.88
C ILE A 62 -9.14 1.44 19.22
N ALA A 63 -8.78 2.49 19.95
CA ALA A 63 -8.77 3.85 19.43
C ALA A 63 -7.79 4.00 18.25
N ALA A 64 -6.63 3.35 18.28
CA ALA A 64 -5.68 3.35 17.18
C ALA A 64 -6.24 2.68 15.92
N SER A 65 -6.97 1.56 16.07
CA SER A 65 -7.58 0.84 14.96
C SER A 65 -8.69 1.66 14.30
N ILE A 66 -9.55 2.29 15.09
CA ILE A 66 -10.62 3.16 14.56
C ILE A 66 -10.02 4.38 13.85
N SER A 67 -8.98 4.98 14.41
CA SER A 67 -8.33 6.15 13.83
C SER A 67 -7.60 5.83 12.52
N THR A 68 -7.00 4.65 12.37
CA THR A 68 -6.41 4.21 11.10
C THR A 68 -7.47 3.99 10.01
N LEU A 69 -8.62 3.41 10.37
CA LEU A 69 -9.77 3.31 9.47
C LEU A 69 -10.30 4.69 9.07
N ALA A 70 -10.47 5.60 10.03
CA ALA A 70 -10.89 6.97 9.75
C ALA A 70 -9.91 7.69 8.80
N ALA A 71 -8.61 7.54 9.01
CA ALA A 71 -7.60 8.09 8.11
C ALA A 71 -7.71 7.53 6.68
N LEU A 72 -8.02 6.24 6.52
CA LEU A 72 -8.28 5.63 5.22
C LEU A 72 -9.49 6.29 4.53
N PHE A 73 -10.60 6.49 5.25
CA PHE A 73 -11.79 7.16 4.71
C PHE A 73 -11.51 8.61 4.33
N ILE A 74 -10.80 9.36 5.18
CA ILE A 74 -10.43 10.75 4.89
C ILE A 74 -9.59 10.82 3.62
N LEU A 75 -8.56 9.98 3.48
CA LEU A 75 -7.75 9.92 2.27
C LEU A 75 -8.58 9.57 1.04
N ASN A 76 -9.51 8.62 1.15
CA ASN A 76 -10.40 8.27 0.04
C ASN A 76 -11.25 9.47 -0.38
N VAL A 77 -11.91 10.16 0.55
CA VAL A 77 -12.73 11.34 0.27
C VAL A 77 -11.89 12.46 -0.35
N VAL A 78 -10.69 12.73 0.18
CA VAL A 78 -9.79 13.74 -0.38
C VAL A 78 -9.42 13.39 -1.83
N TYR A 79 -8.99 12.15 -2.09
CA TYR A 79 -8.58 11.73 -3.43
C TYR A 79 -9.77 11.68 -4.41
N SER A 80 -10.97 11.32 -3.96
CA SER A 80 -12.18 11.27 -4.80
C SER A 80 -12.72 12.66 -5.18
N ASN A 81 -12.45 13.68 -4.37
CA ASN A 81 -12.93 15.03 -4.60
C ASN A 81 -11.87 15.99 -5.16
N TRP A 82 -10.66 15.49 -5.41
CA TRP A 82 -9.56 16.34 -5.90
C TRP A 82 -9.38 16.20 -7.43
N ASP A 83 -10.39 16.58 -8.18
CA ASP A 83 -10.47 16.40 -9.65
C ASP A 83 -9.22 16.91 -10.39
N LYS A 84 -8.68 18.06 -9.97
CA LYS A 84 -7.53 18.71 -10.65
C LYS A 84 -6.21 17.94 -10.54
N VAL A 85 -6.10 16.96 -9.62
CA VAL A 85 -4.84 16.26 -9.32
C VAL A 85 -4.98 14.75 -9.47
N THR A 86 -6.12 14.18 -9.08
CA THR A 86 -6.37 12.74 -9.10
C THR A 86 -7.39 12.29 -10.13
N MET A 87 -7.99 13.23 -10.88
CA MET A 87 -9.15 13.02 -11.75
C MET A 87 -10.39 12.53 -10.98
N GLY A 88 -10.44 12.74 -9.67
CA GLY A 88 -11.57 12.38 -8.81
C GLY A 88 -11.91 10.90 -8.85
N THR A 89 -13.14 10.57 -9.22
CA THR A 89 -13.63 9.19 -9.37
C THR A 89 -13.27 8.54 -10.71
N ALA A 90 -12.73 9.31 -11.68
CA ALA A 90 -12.31 8.78 -12.96
C ALA A 90 -11.00 7.98 -12.83
N SER A 91 -10.83 6.99 -13.70
CA SER A 91 -9.60 6.19 -13.74
C SER A 91 -8.54 6.88 -14.57
N ILE A 92 -7.32 6.98 -14.06
CA ILE A 92 -6.14 7.36 -14.85
C ILE A 92 -5.74 6.14 -15.68
N VAL A 93 -5.80 6.27 -17.00
CA VAL A 93 -5.46 5.21 -17.97
C VAL A 93 -4.23 5.64 -18.76
N GLY A 94 -3.45 4.66 -19.23
CA GLY A 94 -2.28 4.93 -20.09
C GLY A 94 -0.97 5.04 -19.32
N LEU A 95 -0.88 4.42 -18.14
CA LEU A 95 0.43 4.25 -17.51
C LEU A 95 1.25 3.20 -18.27
N PRO A 96 2.57 3.42 -18.40
CA PRO A 96 3.45 2.46 -19.05
C PRO A 96 3.49 1.15 -18.23
N THR A 97 3.08 0.05 -18.87
CA THR A 97 3.06 -1.30 -18.29
C THR A 97 4.40 -1.98 -18.55
N TYR A 98 5.35 -1.85 -17.65
CA TYR A 98 6.67 -2.51 -17.73
C TYR A 98 6.87 -3.54 -16.61
N VAL A 99 5.97 -3.62 -15.64
CA VAL A 99 6.06 -4.59 -14.55
C VAL A 99 5.65 -5.95 -15.05
N THR A 100 6.65 -6.81 -15.24
CA THR A 100 6.44 -8.24 -15.49
C THR A 100 6.21 -8.98 -14.17
N PRO A 101 5.57 -10.17 -14.18
CA PRO A 101 5.41 -10.98 -12.96
C PRO A 101 6.74 -11.26 -12.25
N TRP A 102 7.83 -11.43 -12.99
CA TRP A 102 9.16 -11.66 -12.42
C TRP A 102 9.69 -10.48 -11.61
N ILE A 103 9.48 -9.25 -12.09
CA ILE A 103 9.84 -8.03 -11.35
C ILE A 103 9.00 -7.94 -10.08
N ALA A 104 7.69 -8.23 -10.16
CA ALA A 104 6.82 -8.23 -9.00
C ALA A 104 7.28 -9.25 -7.94
N PHE A 105 7.64 -10.47 -8.34
CA PHE A 105 8.20 -11.48 -7.43
C PHE A 105 9.53 -11.06 -6.82
N ALA A 106 10.44 -10.46 -7.59
CA ALA A 106 11.72 -9.99 -7.08
C ALA A 106 11.52 -8.89 -6.01
N VAL A 107 10.65 -7.92 -6.25
CA VAL A 107 10.36 -6.85 -5.29
C VAL A 107 9.60 -7.37 -4.07
N ALA A 108 8.68 -8.33 -4.25
CA ALA A 108 8.02 -9.00 -3.12
C ALA A 108 9.02 -9.76 -2.25
N GLY A 109 9.98 -10.47 -2.87
CA GLY A 109 11.08 -11.13 -2.18
C GLY A 109 11.94 -10.14 -1.39
N LEU A 110 12.30 -9.01 -2.01
CA LEU A 110 13.03 -7.94 -1.34
C LEU A 110 12.25 -7.38 -0.14
N ALA A 111 10.96 -7.13 -0.29
CA ALA A 111 10.10 -6.66 0.80
C ALA A 111 10.04 -7.67 1.95
N MET A 112 9.97 -8.98 1.65
CA MET A 112 10.02 -10.04 2.66
C MET A 112 11.37 -10.06 3.39
N VAL A 113 12.48 -9.90 2.68
CA VAL A 113 13.82 -9.81 3.29
C VAL A 113 13.92 -8.59 4.21
N ILE A 114 13.46 -7.43 3.78
CA ILE A 114 13.43 -6.21 4.61
C ILE A 114 12.61 -6.45 5.89
N ALA A 115 11.42 -7.02 5.75
CA ALA A 115 10.55 -7.33 6.89
C ALA A 115 11.19 -8.35 7.84
N TYR A 116 11.87 -9.37 7.31
CA TYR A 116 12.58 -10.37 8.11
C TYR A 116 13.76 -9.77 8.87
N ILE A 117 14.59 -8.95 8.22
CA ILE A 117 15.71 -8.25 8.86
C ILE A 117 15.20 -7.32 9.96
N PHE A 118 14.14 -6.54 9.69
CA PHE A 118 13.51 -5.69 10.70
C PHE A 118 13.01 -6.51 11.89
N GLN A 119 12.35 -7.64 11.63
CA GLN A 119 11.81 -8.52 12.67
C GLN A 119 12.90 -9.11 13.59
N LYS A 120 14.10 -9.35 13.07
CA LYS A 120 15.26 -9.87 13.81
C LYS A 120 16.10 -8.77 14.47
N SER A 121 15.93 -7.53 14.06
CA SER A 121 16.67 -6.39 14.60
C SER A 121 16.24 -6.07 16.04
N SER A 122 17.07 -5.30 16.74
CA SER A 122 16.76 -4.78 18.09
C SER A 122 15.43 -4.00 18.11
N TRP A 123 15.11 -3.31 17.02
CA TRP A 123 13.85 -2.56 16.86
C TRP A 123 12.64 -3.50 16.78
N GLY A 124 12.75 -4.60 16.05
CA GLY A 124 11.71 -5.61 15.96
C GLY A 124 11.49 -6.36 17.27
N LEU A 125 12.57 -6.64 18.01
CA LEU A 125 12.47 -7.25 19.36
C LEU A 125 11.82 -6.29 20.35
N ALA A 126 12.22 -5.02 20.36
CA ALA A 126 11.60 -4.00 21.20
C ALA A 126 10.11 -3.84 20.89
N LEU A 127 9.73 -3.86 19.60
CA LEU A 127 8.33 -3.78 19.17
C LEU A 127 7.51 -5.00 19.67
N ARG A 128 8.09 -6.20 19.68
CA ARG A 128 7.44 -7.39 20.26
C ARG A 128 7.25 -7.27 21.77
N ALA A 129 8.25 -6.78 22.48
CA ALA A 129 8.14 -6.54 23.93
C ALA A 129 6.99 -5.57 24.25
N THR A 130 6.81 -4.50 23.47
CA THR A 130 5.69 -3.55 23.65
C THR A 130 4.31 -4.16 23.35
N ARG A 131 4.25 -5.27 22.63
CA ARG A 131 3.02 -5.97 22.33
C ARG A 131 2.60 -6.90 23.46
N GLU A 132 3.56 -7.53 24.11
CA GLU A 132 3.29 -8.46 25.24
C GLU A 132 2.89 -7.67 26.49
N ASP A 133 3.69 -6.67 26.88
CA ASP A 133 3.37 -5.76 27.98
C ASP A 133 3.96 -4.36 27.73
N GLU A 134 3.08 -3.40 27.51
CA GLU A 134 3.47 -2.01 27.26
C GLU A 134 4.06 -1.32 28.50
N VAL A 135 3.59 -1.69 29.71
CA VAL A 135 4.05 -1.10 30.96
C VAL A 135 5.45 -1.60 31.30
N ALA A 136 5.67 -2.89 31.19
CA ALA A 136 6.98 -3.51 31.41
C ALA A 136 8.02 -3.01 30.38
N ALA A 137 7.63 -2.86 29.11
CA ALA A 137 8.49 -2.34 28.07
C ALA A 137 8.93 -0.90 28.37
N ARG A 138 8.01 -0.03 28.82
CA ARG A 138 8.34 1.34 29.26
C ARG A 138 9.26 1.36 30.46
N ALA A 139 9.02 0.50 31.44
CA ALA A 139 9.88 0.36 32.62
C ALA A 139 11.31 -0.07 32.26
N SER A 140 11.47 -0.84 31.17
CA SER A 140 12.77 -1.23 30.59
C SER A 140 13.41 -0.16 29.70
N GLY A 141 12.87 1.05 29.67
CA GLY A 141 13.42 2.19 28.89
C GLY A 141 13.06 2.19 27.40
N ILE A 142 12.14 1.32 26.96
CA ILE A 142 11.71 1.26 25.56
C ILE A 142 10.69 2.38 25.27
N SER A 143 10.99 3.25 24.33
CA SER A 143 10.07 4.29 23.87
C SER A 143 9.03 3.71 22.90
N VAL A 144 7.88 3.28 23.42
CA VAL A 144 6.80 2.61 22.66
C VAL A 144 6.35 3.43 21.45
N TYR A 145 6.20 4.72 21.62
CA TYR A 145 5.77 5.64 20.57
C TYR A 145 6.70 5.61 19.36
N TRP A 146 8.01 5.79 19.58
CA TRP A 146 8.99 5.82 18.48
C TRP A 146 9.15 4.46 17.80
N MET A 147 9.04 3.36 18.55
CA MET A 147 9.08 2.02 17.99
C MET A 147 7.88 1.76 17.07
N ARG A 148 6.68 2.12 17.50
CA ARG A 148 5.46 2.02 16.68
C ARG A 148 5.53 2.92 15.44
N LEU A 149 6.02 4.15 15.59
CA LEU A 149 6.17 5.11 14.48
C LEU A 149 7.16 4.60 13.43
N ALA A 150 8.31 4.07 13.85
CA ALA A 150 9.30 3.52 12.93
C ALA A 150 8.73 2.31 12.16
N ALA A 151 8.05 1.39 12.83
CA ALA A 151 7.40 0.25 12.19
C ALA A 151 6.31 0.69 11.19
N PHE A 152 5.50 1.68 11.54
CA PHE A 152 4.47 2.23 10.68
C PHE A 152 5.05 2.91 9.44
N THR A 153 6.13 3.66 9.59
CA THR A 153 6.84 4.32 8.47
C THR A 153 7.46 3.29 7.53
N LEU A 154 8.11 2.25 8.08
CA LEU A 154 8.67 1.17 7.27
C LEU A 154 7.58 0.41 6.51
N SER A 155 6.45 0.14 7.16
CA SER A 155 5.27 -0.44 6.52
C SER A 155 4.76 0.45 5.38
N GLY A 156 4.72 1.77 5.59
CA GLY A 156 4.34 2.75 4.57
C GLY A 156 5.27 2.72 3.33
N LEU A 157 6.57 2.53 3.55
CA LEU A 157 7.54 2.39 2.46
C LEU A 157 7.28 1.10 1.65
N VAL A 158 7.14 -0.04 2.31
CA VAL A 158 6.87 -1.34 1.65
C VAL A 158 5.55 -1.31 0.90
N MET A 159 4.49 -0.77 1.51
CA MET A 159 3.19 -0.60 0.84
C MET A 159 3.27 0.41 -0.31
N GLY A 160 4.13 1.42 -0.19
CA GLY A 160 4.43 2.35 -1.29
C GLY A 160 5.01 1.63 -2.50
N MET A 161 6.01 0.77 -2.30
CA MET A 161 6.60 -0.06 -3.36
C MET A 161 5.54 -0.96 -4.02
N ALA A 162 4.70 -1.62 -3.22
CA ALA A 162 3.61 -2.45 -3.74
C ALA A 162 2.60 -1.62 -4.57
N GLY A 163 2.27 -0.41 -4.14
CA GLY A 163 1.38 0.49 -4.86
C GLY A 163 1.93 0.94 -6.21
N VAL A 164 3.24 1.20 -6.29
CA VAL A 164 3.94 1.50 -7.55
C VAL A 164 3.84 0.33 -8.53
N LEU A 165 4.17 -0.87 -8.06
CA LEU A 165 4.11 -2.09 -8.89
C LEU A 165 2.69 -2.37 -9.38
N HIS A 166 1.70 -2.22 -8.50
CA HIS A 166 0.29 -2.45 -8.85
C HIS A 166 -0.19 -1.49 -9.94
N ALA A 167 0.17 -0.21 -9.83
CA ALA A 167 -0.17 0.81 -10.82
C ALA A 167 0.39 0.48 -12.21
N HIS A 168 1.66 0.13 -12.29
CA HIS A 168 2.35 -0.16 -13.53
C HIS A 168 2.14 -1.60 -14.06
N PHE A 169 1.55 -2.46 -13.26
CA PHE A 169 1.10 -3.78 -13.71
C PHE A 169 -0.27 -3.69 -14.41
N LEU A 170 -1.21 -2.94 -13.83
CA LEU A 170 -2.55 -2.77 -14.39
C LEU A 170 -2.61 -1.73 -15.52
N GLY A 171 -1.67 -0.76 -15.54
CA GLY A 171 -1.71 0.36 -16.49
C GLY A 171 -2.84 1.37 -16.24
N THR A 172 -3.65 1.14 -15.20
CA THR A 172 -4.78 1.98 -14.80
C THR A 172 -4.84 2.16 -13.29
N ILE A 173 -5.23 3.34 -12.84
CA ILE A 173 -5.42 3.64 -11.41
C ILE A 173 -6.77 4.30 -11.22
N SER A 174 -7.54 3.81 -10.24
CA SER A 174 -8.71 4.48 -9.71
C SER A 174 -8.67 4.52 -8.18
N VAL A 175 -9.31 5.51 -7.58
CA VAL A 175 -9.38 5.64 -6.12
C VAL A 175 -10.09 4.43 -5.52
N ASP A 176 -11.15 3.97 -6.16
CA ASP A 176 -12.00 2.85 -5.69
C ASP A 176 -11.25 1.51 -5.63
N THR A 177 -10.28 1.29 -6.54
CA THR A 177 -9.45 0.08 -6.56
C THR A 177 -8.67 -0.12 -5.26
N PHE A 178 -8.09 0.97 -4.72
CA PHE A 178 -7.27 0.91 -3.52
C PHE A 178 -8.05 1.02 -2.22
N PHE A 179 -9.33 1.41 -2.26
CA PHE A 179 -10.09 1.71 -1.06
C PHE A 179 -10.64 0.45 -0.39
N ARG A 180 -11.78 -0.06 -0.86
CA ARG A 180 -12.47 -1.15 -0.15
C ARG A 180 -11.92 -2.53 -0.50
N ARG A 181 -11.88 -2.83 -1.79
CA ARG A 181 -11.58 -4.19 -2.24
C ARG A 181 -10.21 -4.69 -1.83
N LEU A 182 -9.16 -3.91 -2.11
CA LEU A 182 -7.79 -4.31 -1.73
C LEU A 182 -7.59 -4.33 -0.23
N THR A 183 -8.14 -3.36 0.51
CA THR A 183 -7.99 -3.31 1.97
C THR A 183 -8.60 -4.53 2.64
N PHE A 184 -9.84 -4.89 2.29
CA PHE A 184 -10.50 -6.05 2.92
C PHE A 184 -9.88 -7.37 2.50
N ILE A 185 -9.51 -7.55 1.23
CA ILE A 185 -8.88 -8.80 0.77
C ILE A 185 -7.51 -9.00 1.40
N THR A 186 -6.69 -7.96 1.52
CA THR A 186 -5.37 -8.05 2.18
C THR A 186 -5.51 -8.30 3.68
N LEU A 187 -6.51 -7.72 4.32
CA LEU A 187 -6.80 -7.96 5.74
C LEU A 187 -7.25 -9.42 5.95
N THR A 188 -8.10 -9.94 5.08
CA THR A 188 -8.52 -11.35 5.12
C THR A 188 -7.33 -12.29 4.92
N MET A 189 -6.45 -12.01 3.96
CA MET A 189 -5.21 -12.77 3.73
C MET A 189 -4.33 -12.80 4.99
N LEU A 190 -4.19 -11.67 5.67
CA LEU A 190 -3.40 -11.56 6.88
C LEU A 190 -4.03 -12.31 8.08
N VAL A 191 -5.35 -12.21 8.24
CA VAL A 191 -6.07 -12.89 9.34
C VAL A 191 -6.04 -14.40 9.17
N VAL A 192 -6.34 -14.90 7.95
CA VAL A 192 -6.33 -16.35 7.64
C VAL A 192 -4.92 -16.92 7.74
N GLY A 193 -3.91 -16.19 7.27
CA GLY A 193 -2.52 -16.63 7.37
C GLY A 193 -1.91 -16.54 8.76
N GLY A 194 -2.49 -15.71 9.63
CA GLY A 194 -2.01 -15.48 11.00
C GLY A 194 -1.11 -14.25 11.14
N MET A 195 -1.58 -13.28 11.92
CA MET A 195 -0.91 -11.99 12.16
C MET A 195 0.40 -12.07 12.98
N ARG A 196 0.76 -13.24 13.48
CA ARG A 196 1.92 -13.39 14.39
C ARG A 196 3.21 -13.80 13.67
N SER A 197 3.14 -14.29 12.44
CA SER A 197 4.30 -14.80 11.71
C SER A 197 4.34 -14.29 10.28
N LEU A 198 5.55 -13.96 9.81
CA LEU A 198 5.76 -13.55 8.41
C LEU A 198 5.44 -14.70 7.43
N SER A 199 5.81 -15.92 7.78
CA SER A 199 5.47 -17.12 6.99
C SER A 199 3.97 -17.35 6.91
N GLY A 200 3.24 -17.13 8.01
CA GLY A 200 1.78 -17.19 8.03
C GLY A 200 1.16 -16.17 7.07
N ALA A 201 1.62 -14.93 7.10
CA ALA A 201 1.12 -13.90 6.19
C ALA A 201 1.31 -14.29 4.71
N VAL A 202 2.47 -14.85 4.34
CA VAL A 202 2.73 -15.33 2.97
C VAL A 202 1.81 -16.50 2.61
N LEU A 203 1.63 -17.47 3.51
CA LEU A 203 0.71 -18.59 3.29
C LEU A 203 -0.74 -18.10 3.12
N GLY A 204 -1.17 -17.12 3.91
CA GLY A 204 -2.50 -16.52 3.78
C GLY A 204 -2.73 -15.89 2.40
N VAL A 205 -1.74 -15.20 1.85
CA VAL A 205 -1.80 -14.68 0.49
C VAL A 205 -1.98 -15.80 -0.53
N VAL A 206 -1.17 -16.86 -0.44
CA VAL A 206 -1.26 -18.00 -1.38
C VAL A 206 -2.61 -18.70 -1.30
N VAL A 207 -3.07 -19.01 -0.08
CA VAL A 207 -4.35 -19.71 0.12
C VAL A 207 -5.53 -18.90 -0.39
N ILE A 208 -5.63 -17.62 0.01
CA ILE A 208 -6.77 -16.79 -0.41
C ILE A 208 -6.72 -16.49 -1.92
N SER A 209 -5.53 -16.29 -2.50
CA SER A 209 -5.40 -16.12 -3.95
C SER A 209 -5.86 -17.35 -4.71
N PHE A 210 -5.48 -18.54 -4.25
CA PHE A 210 -5.90 -19.81 -4.85
C PHE A 210 -7.42 -20.03 -4.75
N VAL A 211 -7.99 -19.78 -3.57
CA VAL A 211 -9.46 -19.88 -3.37
C VAL A 211 -10.19 -18.88 -4.26
N THR A 212 -9.71 -17.64 -4.34
CA THR A 212 -10.32 -16.61 -5.19
C THR A 212 -10.25 -16.97 -6.68
N ASP A 213 -9.14 -17.57 -7.13
CA ASP A 213 -8.99 -18.01 -8.52
C ASP A 213 -9.94 -19.18 -8.87
N ILE A 214 -10.07 -20.15 -7.97
CA ILE A 214 -11.05 -21.26 -8.14
C ILE A 214 -12.48 -20.71 -8.22
N LEU A 215 -12.87 -19.84 -7.30
CA LEU A 215 -14.22 -19.26 -7.29
C LEU A 215 -14.52 -18.48 -8.57
N ARG A 216 -13.56 -17.71 -9.07
CA ARG A 216 -13.70 -16.99 -10.36
C ARG A 216 -13.86 -17.95 -11.55
N ARG A 217 -13.13 -19.06 -11.57
CA ARG A 217 -13.25 -20.08 -12.63
C ARG A 217 -14.59 -20.77 -12.58
N MET A 218 -15.10 -21.06 -11.39
CA MET A 218 -16.45 -21.64 -11.23
C MET A 218 -17.54 -20.66 -11.69
N GLU A 219 -17.43 -19.39 -11.33
CA GLU A 219 -18.36 -18.34 -11.76
C GLU A 219 -18.37 -18.18 -13.29
N SER A 220 -17.20 -18.15 -13.93
CA SER A 220 -17.10 -18.06 -15.38
C SER A 220 -17.65 -19.30 -16.09
N GLY A 221 -17.48 -20.50 -15.52
CA GLY A 221 -18.05 -21.74 -16.04
C GLY A 221 -19.59 -21.76 -15.97
N VAL A 222 -20.17 -21.28 -14.89
CA VAL A 222 -21.63 -21.19 -14.71
C VAL A 222 -22.24 -20.14 -15.64
N SER A 223 -21.57 -19.01 -15.85
CA SER A 223 -22.08 -17.95 -16.75
C SER A 223 -22.11 -18.37 -18.22
N VAL A 224 -21.18 -19.22 -18.65
CA VAL A 224 -21.19 -19.79 -20.03
C VAL A 224 -22.31 -20.80 -20.20
N SER A 225 -22.56 -21.68 -19.22
CA SER A 225 -23.64 -22.66 -19.27
C SER A 225 -25.06 -22.07 -19.13
N ALA A 226 -25.18 -20.83 -18.65
CA ALA A 226 -26.48 -20.15 -18.56
C ALA A 226 -26.85 -19.34 -19.83
N GLN A 227 -25.93 -19.27 -20.82
CA GLN A 227 -26.14 -18.58 -22.09
C GLN A 227 -26.43 -19.58 -23.26
N GLU A 228 -26.35 -20.89 -23.02
CA GLU A 228 -26.83 -21.95 -23.93
C GLU A 228 -28.27 -22.36 -23.58
#